data_b1acffbbaca45f541c919f57d9df5819
#
_entry.id   b1acffbbaca45f541c919f57d9df5819
#
_cell.length_a   1.000
_cell.length_b   1.000
_cell.length_c   1.000
_cell.angle_alpha   90.00
_cell.angle_beta   90.00
_cell.angle_gamma   90.00
#
_symmetry.space_group_name_H-M   'P 1'
#
loop_
_entity.id
_entity.type
_entity.pdbx_description
1 polymer ?
#
loop_
_entity_poly.entity_id
_entity_poly.type
_entity_poly.pdbx_seq_one_letter_code
_entity_poly.pdbx_strand_id
1 'polypeptide(L)'
;MSPEVEVGVHADFANLWHTPDTIVLDFAALRQPPYLQVEETGTEVAIAPTRIVARLRLPPRQVWELMRGLEKELTAWEHETGQTLPPSSG
;
A
#
# COMPACT_ATOMS: atom_id res chain seq x y z
N MET A 1 16.77 -14.11 10.42
CA MET A 1 15.54 -13.58 9.80
C MET A 1 14.42 -14.59 9.95
N SER A 2 13.25 -14.18 10.36
CA SER A 2 12.19 -15.14 10.56
C SER A 2 11.61 -15.60 9.22
N PRO A 3 11.14 -16.86 9.13
CA PRO A 3 10.52 -17.37 7.90
C PRO A 3 9.31 -16.54 7.45
N GLU A 4 8.60 -15.92 8.39
CA GLU A 4 7.44 -15.08 8.07
C GLU A 4 7.83 -13.84 7.28
N VAL A 5 8.99 -13.27 7.56
CA VAL A 5 9.49 -12.11 6.84
C VAL A 5 9.90 -12.50 5.41
N GLU A 6 10.52 -13.66 5.26
CA GLU A 6 10.96 -14.14 3.96
C GLU A 6 9.79 -14.50 3.05
N VAL A 7 8.73 -15.06 3.61
CA VAL A 7 7.52 -15.37 2.84
C VAL A 7 6.78 -14.10 2.45
N GLY A 8 6.85 -13.10 3.29
CA GLY A 8 6.18 -11.83 3.06
C GLY A 8 4.79 -11.78 3.67
N VAL A 9 4.19 -10.62 3.60
CA VAL A 9 2.84 -10.40 4.08
C VAL A 9 2.03 -9.74 2.97
N HIS A 10 0.74 -10.08 2.92
CA HIS A 10 -0.16 -9.44 1.97
C HIS A 10 -0.57 -8.06 2.47
N ALA A 11 -0.58 -7.09 1.58
CA ALA A 11 -1.09 -5.76 1.87
C ALA A 11 -2.02 -5.31 0.75
N ASP A 12 -3.14 -4.74 1.13
CA ASP A 12 -4.13 -4.22 0.19
C ASP A 12 -3.95 -2.73 -0.07
N PHE A 13 -3.39 -2.02 0.91
CA PHE A 13 -3.25 -0.57 0.86
C PHE A 13 -1.88 -0.14 1.34
N ALA A 14 -1.45 1.02 0.87
CA ALA A 14 -0.26 1.67 1.38
C ALA A 14 -0.58 3.12 1.70
N ASN A 15 -0.07 3.60 2.81
CA ASN A 15 -0.19 5.00 3.19
C ASN A 15 1.21 5.56 3.41
N LEU A 16 1.45 6.76 2.92
CA LEU A 16 2.76 7.38 2.97
C LEU A 16 2.69 8.69 3.75
N TRP A 17 3.66 8.91 4.61
CA TRP A 17 3.80 10.17 5.31
C TRP A 17 5.28 10.41 5.62
N HIS A 18 5.61 11.56 6.15
CA HIS A 18 7.01 11.88 6.39
C HIS A 18 7.22 12.74 7.62
N THR A 19 8.43 12.66 8.13
CA THR A 19 8.98 13.60 9.09
C THR A 19 10.11 14.35 8.39
N PRO A 20 10.77 15.36 9.00
CA PRO A 20 11.88 16.04 8.34
C PRO A 20 13.02 15.12 7.88
N ASP A 21 13.19 13.98 8.55
CA ASP A 21 14.34 13.11 8.29
C ASP A 21 13.98 11.76 7.66
N THR A 22 12.69 11.43 7.59
CA THR A 22 12.28 10.06 7.28
C THR A 22 11.01 10.04 6.45
N ILE A 23 10.97 9.14 5.48
CA ILE A 23 9.74 8.80 4.76
C ILE A 23 9.21 7.51 5.37
N VAL A 24 7.93 7.48 5.71
CA VAL A 24 7.31 6.32 6.33
C VAL A 24 6.30 5.70 5.39
N LEU A 25 6.44 4.38 5.19
CA LEU A 25 5.51 3.60 4.38
C LEU A 25 4.76 2.65 5.31
N ASP A 26 3.44 2.82 5.38
CA ASP A 26 2.58 1.95 6.17
C ASP A 26 1.79 1.07 5.21
N PHE A 27 1.93 -0.23 5.35
CA PHE A 27 1.18 -1.20 4.57
C PHE A 27 0.07 -1.79 5.42
N ALA A 28 -1.13 -1.84 4.87
CA ALA A 28 -2.29 -2.30 5.62
C ALA A 28 -3.06 -3.35 4.83
N ALA A 29 -3.68 -4.27 5.54
CA ALA A 29 -4.54 -5.28 4.95
C ALA A 29 -5.94 -5.19 5.54
N LEU A 30 -6.93 -5.61 4.76
CA LEU A 30 -8.30 -5.69 5.23
C LEU A 30 -8.41 -6.74 6.33
N ARG A 31 -9.10 -6.40 7.42
CA ARG A 31 -9.37 -7.33 8.52
C ARG A 31 -10.60 -8.18 8.21
N GLN A 32 -11.51 -7.64 7.42
CA GLN A 32 -12.75 -8.29 7.01
C GLN A 32 -13.28 -7.59 5.76
N PRO A 33 -14.24 -8.19 5.05
CA PRO A 33 -14.78 -7.53 3.86
C PRO A 33 -15.37 -6.16 4.17
N PRO A 34 -15.25 -5.20 3.26
CA PRO A 34 -15.88 -3.89 3.44
C PRO A 34 -17.38 -4.02 3.58
N TYR A 35 -18.00 -3.12 4.33
CA TYR A 35 -19.43 -3.09 4.51
C TYR A 35 -19.96 -1.67 4.54
N LEU A 36 -21.28 -1.51 4.37
CA LEU A 36 -21.91 -0.21 4.44
C LEU A 36 -22.45 0.03 5.84
N GLN A 37 -22.31 1.25 6.31
CA GLN A 37 -22.86 1.66 7.59
C GLN A 37 -23.68 2.92 7.38
N VAL A 38 -24.86 2.98 8.01
CA VAL A 38 -25.72 4.15 7.93
C VAL A 38 -25.47 5.03 9.14
N GLU A 39 -25.12 6.29 8.88
CA GLU A 39 -24.92 7.26 9.94
C GLU A 39 -26.24 7.83 10.43
N GLU A 40 -26.19 8.57 11.55
CA GLU A 40 -27.40 9.20 12.12
C GLU A 40 -28.08 10.14 11.14
N THR A 41 -27.34 10.74 10.23
CA THR A 41 -27.88 11.60 9.19
C THR A 41 -28.57 10.86 8.05
N GLY A 42 -28.53 9.52 8.06
CA GLY A 42 -29.05 8.69 6.99
C GLY A 42 -28.10 8.48 5.84
N THR A 43 -26.89 9.02 5.92
CA THR A 43 -25.87 8.85 4.89
C THR A 43 -25.23 7.47 5.00
N GLU A 44 -25.09 6.76 3.88
CA GLU A 44 -24.38 5.49 3.84
C GLU A 44 -22.90 5.76 3.66
N VAL A 45 -22.08 5.09 4.47
CA VAL A 45 -20.62 5.21 4.43
C VAL A 45 -20.02 3.83 4.27
N ALA A 46 -19.09 3.70 3.32
CA ALA A 46 -18.36 2.45 3.14
C ALA A 46 -17.27 2.34 4.20
N ILE A 47 -17.28 1.26 4.93
CA ILE A 47 -16.30 0.98 5.98
C ILE A 47 -15.41 -0.16 5.51
N ALA A 48 -14.09 0.09 5.52
CA ALA A 48 -13.10 -0.91 5.17
C ALA A 48 -12.13 -1.08 6.35
N PRO A 49 -12.48 -1.94 7.33
CA PRO A 49 -11.62 -2.14 8.49
C PRO A 49 -10.26 -2.68 8.07
N THR A 50 -9.19 -2.02 8.48
CA THR A 50 -7.84 -2.41 8.11
C THR A 50 -6.95 -2.51 9.35
N ARG A 51 -5.81 -3.17 9.17
CA ARG A 51 -4.76 -3.18 10.17
C ARG A 51 -3.43 -2.93 9.47
N ILE A 52 -2.50 -2.30 10.16
CA ILE A 52 -1.15 -2.11 9.63
C ILE A 52 -0.41 -3.43 9.78
N VAL A 53 0.07 -3.96 8.67
CA VAL A 53 0.81 -5.23 8.67
C VAL A 53 2.32 -5.02 8.60
N ALA A 54 2.76 -3.85 8.14
CA ALA A 54 4.17 -3.52 8.09
C ALA A 54 4.33 -2.00 8.05
N ARG A 55 5.39 -1.52 8.70
CA ARG A 55 5.77 -0.11 8.65
C ARG A 55 7.25 -0.02 8.37
N LEU A 56 7.62 0.72 7.35
CA LEU A 56 9.01 0.91 6.98
C LEU A 56 9.37 2.38 7.10
N ARG A 57 10.57 2.63 7.59
CA ARG A 57 11.12 3.98 7.69
C ARG A 57 12.36 4.06 6.82
N LEU A 58 12.36 4.98 5.88
CA LEU A 58 13.43 5.10 4.90
C LEU A 58 14.03 6.50 4.92
N PRO A 59 15.35 6.63 4.74
CA PRO A 59 15.93 7.94 4.46
C PRO A 59 15.33 8.48 3.15
N PRO A 60 15.06 9.77 3.03
CA PRO A 60 14.44 10.32 1.83
C PRO A 60 15.15 9.95 0.53
N ARG A 61 16.48 9.93 0.53
CA ARG A 61 17.24 9.59 -0.68
C ARG A 61 17.04 8.16 -1.15
N GLN A 62 16.68 7.24 -0.24
CA GLN A 62 16.42 5.84 -0.60
C GLN A 62 15.12 5.69 -1.37
N VAL A 63 14.22 6.66 -1.23
CA VAL A 63 12.93 6.63 -1.90
C VAL A 63 13.07 6.69 -3.42
N TRP A 64 14.04 7.44 -3.94
CA TRP A 64 14.27 7.50 -5.39
C TRP A 64 14.60 6.14 -5.97
N GLU A 65 15.44 5.39 -5.30
CA GLU A 65 15.80 4.05 -5.76
C GLU A 65 14.62 3.10 -5.67
N LEU A 66 13.83 3.21 -4.61
CA LEU A 66 12.62 2.41 -4.47
C LEU A 66 11.62 2.71 -5.59
N MET A 67 11.42 3.99 -5.88
CA MET A 67 10.51 4.38 -6.97
C MET A 67 10.96 3.83 -8.31
N ARG A 68 12.25 3.91 -8.61
CA ARG A 68 12.80 3.36 -9.85
C ARG A 68 12.63 1.85 -9.91
N GLY A 69 12.89 1.18 -8.80
CA GLY A 69 12.73 -0.27 -8.74
C GLY A 69 11.29 -0.69 -8.97
N LEU A 70 10.36 0.00 -8.33
CA LEU A 70 8.93 -0.29 -8.49
C LEU A 70 8.49 -0.05 -9.93
N GLU A 71 8.90 1.06 -10.53
CA GLU A 71 8.55 1.36 -11.91
C GLU A 71 9.09 0.29 -12.86
N LYS A 72 10.35 -0.10 -12.67
CA LYS A 72 10.99 -1.11 -13.50
C LYS A 72 10.25 -2.45 -13.41
N GLU A 73 9.94 -2.88 -12.19
CA GLU A 73 9.24 -4.15 -12.00
C GLU A 73 7.82 -4.11 -12.53
N LEU A 74 7.13 -3.00 -12.35
CA LEU A 74 5.78 -2.86 -12.88
C LEU A 74 5.78 -2.90 -14.41
N THR A 75 6.73 -2.21 -15.04
CA THR A 75 6.86 -2.22 -16.49
C THR A 75 7.14 -3.63 -17.00
N ALA A 76 8.03 -4.37 -16.35
CA ALA A 76 8.33 -5.75 -16.71
C ALA A 76 7.09 -6.63 -16.56
N TRP A 77 6.34 -6.46 -15.49
CA TRP A 77 5.12 -7.22 -15.25
C TRP A 77 4.07 -6.93 -16.33
N GLU A 78 3.90 -5.66 -16.69
CA GLU A 78 2.96 -5.28 -17.75
C GLU A 78 3.36 -5.92 -19.09
N HIS A 79 4.64 -5.92 -19.38
CA HIS A 79 5.15 -6.52 -20.61
C HIS A 79 4.93 -8.03 -20.66
N GLU A 80 5.21 -8.70 -19.56
CA GLU A 80 5.07 -10.16 -19.46
C GLU A 80 3.62 -10.61 -19.48
N THR A 81 2.73 -9.86 -18.87
CA THR A 81 1.32 -10.24 -18.77
C THR A 81 0.45 -9.65 -19.86
N GLY A 82 0.94 -8.68 -20.59
CA GLY A 82 0.15 -7.95 -21.58
C GLY A 82 -0.89 -7.04 -20.98
N GLN A 83 -0.84 -6.82 -19.67
CA GLN A 83 -1.77 -5.91 -18.99
C GLN A 83 -1.13 -4.55 -18.80
N THR A 84 -1.94 -3.52 -18.86
CA THR A 84 -1.52 -2.16 -18.56
C THR A 84 -2.46 -1.58 -17.53
N LEU A 85 -1.90 -1.16 -16.40
CA LEU A 85 -2.68 -0.56 -15.33
C LEU A 85 -2.70 0.96 -15.49
N PRO A 86 -3.88 1.58 -15.39
CA PRO A 86 -3.96 3.04 -15.45
C PRO A 86 -3.34 3.62 -14.17
N PRO A 87 -2.72 4.81 -14.25
CA PRO A 87 -2.23 5.47 -13.06
C PRO A 87 -3.39 5.80 -12.13
N SER A 88 -3.13 5.71 -10.81
CA SER A 88 -4.12 6.08 -9.83
C SER A 88 -4.39 7.57 -9.90
N SER A 89 -5.66 7.96 -9.85
CA SER A 89 -6.06 9.35 -9.88
C SER A 89 -6.19 9.95 -8.49
N GLY A 90 -5.79 9.22 -7.49
CA GLY A 90 -5.97 9.64 -6.10
C GLY A 90 -4.92 10.61 -5.59
#